data_f7c718b4d029faa16e1fdb6348ab083b
#
_entry.id   f7c718b4d029faa16e1fdb6348ab083b
#
_cell.length_a   1.000
_cell.length_b   1.000
_cell.length_c   1.000
_cell.angle_alpha   90.00
_cell.angle_beta   90.00
_cell.angle_gamma   90.00
#
_symmetry.space_group_name_H-M   'P 1'
#
loop_
_entity.id
_entity.type
_entity.pdbx_description
1 polymer ?
#
loop_
_entity_poly.entity_id
_entity_poly.type
_entity_poly.pdbx_seq_one_letter_code
_entity_poly.pdbx_strand_id
1 'polypeptide(L)'
;MRYYLALILLVIGHAGWAQDWEDRQVFNPADDATGLRIISSTDTDLFAPVIEAFVAANPDVSVEYFVTGTADIDTRFRDDPSAFDIAISSAMDLQLKLTNDGFARALGSVSHPEWAQWRQSLFAFTAEPAAIVLNREAFAGHPIPQTRQELIEALRARPDVFRNRIGTYDVRKSGLGYLFATQDARASETFWRLMEVMGGLNVRLYCCSGDMIDDLTDGTIAVAYNVLGSYADARADSQDALTIVLPSDFPTTMMRTAFVSRATQKPEAAERFVRYLVAYQSSATDKSRSLPSLLGGDTEAERETIALKPALITFLDVLKRRKFISEWESALIQD
;
A
#
# COMPACT_ATOMS: atom_id res chain seq x y z
N MET A 1 -47.23 14.04 54.08
CA MET A 1 -45.84 13.87 53.62
C MET A 1 -45.85 12.96 52.38
N ARG A 2 -45.66 13.52 51.19
CA ARG A 2 -45.63 12.77 49.90
C ARG A 2 -44.17 12.76 49.43
N TYR A 3 -43.54 11.59 49.43
CA TYR A 3 -42.20 11.42 48.87
C TYR A 3 -42.32 11.21 47.38
N TYR A 4 -41.75 12.14 46.56
CA TYR A 4 -41.54 11.97 45.14
C TYR A 4 -40.18 11.27 44.94
N LEU A 5 -40.24 10.03 44.47
CA LEU A 5 -39.04 9.28 44.02
C LEU A 5 -38.71 9.75 42.61
N ALA A 6 -37.63 10.51 42.45
CA ALA A 6 -37.10 10.88 41.13
C ALA A 6 -36.27 9.73 40.59
N LEU A 7 -36.75 9.08 39.55
CA LEU A 7 -36.04 8.06 38.76
C LEU A 7 -35.05 8.72 37.81
N ILE A 8 -33.77 8.72 38.12
CA ILE A 8 -32.67 9.18 37.22
C ILE A 8 -32.40 8.06 36.24
N LEU A 9 -32.85 8.21 34.98
CA LEU A 9 -32.45 7.38 33.85
C LEU A 9 -31.03 7.76 33.45
N LEU A 10 -30.05 6.92 33.79
CA LEU A 10 -28.71 7.00 33.27
C LEU A 10 -28.71 6.52 31.81
N VAL A 11 -28.72 7.45 30.87
CA VAL A 11 -28.48 7.16 29.44
C VAL A 11 -26.95 6.87 29.32
N ILE A 12 -26.59 5.60 29.32
CA ILE A 12 -25.24 5.18 28.91
C ILE A 12 -25.15 5.38 27.41
N GLY A 13 -24.66 6.54 27.02
CA GLY A 13 -24.24 6.79 25.63
C GLY A 13 -23.09 5.84 25.32
N HIS A 14 -23.32 4.85 24.46
CA HIS A 14 -22.24 4.11 23.85
C HIS A 14 -21.48 5.14 23.00
N ALA A 15 -20.31 5.56 23.50
CA ALA A 15 -19.32 6.24 22.65
C ALA A 15 -18.91 5.22 21.59
N GLY A 16 -19.60 5.25 20.44
CA GLY A 16 -19.12 4.59 19.24
C GLY A 16 -17.74 5.20 18.96
N TRP A 17 -16.71 4.42 19.02
CA TRP A 17 -15.40 4.81 18.56
C TRP A 17 -15.59 5.16 17.09
N ALA A 18 -15.49 6.44 16.75
CA ALA A 18 -15.39 6.84 15.35
C ALA A 18 -14.15 6.11 14.81
N GLN A 19 -14.35 5.15 13.93
CA GLN A 19 -13.24 4.51 13.24
C GLN A 19 -12.62 5.60 12.36
N ASP A 20 -11.39 6.02 12.67
CA ASP A 20 -10.67 6.97 11.87
C ASP A 20 -10.28 6.27 10.55
N TRP A 21 -10.96 6.65 9.48
CA TRP A 21 -10.62 6.32 8.11
C TRP A 21 -9.78 7.47 7.54
N GLU A 22 -8.78 7.14 6.74
CA GLU A 22 -8.04 8.16 5.96
C GLU A 22 -8.98 8.82 4.96
N ASP A 23 -9.87 8.01 4.34
CA ASP A 23 -10.98 8.49 3.51
C ASP A 23 -12.13 7.47 3.46
N ARG A 24 -13.33 7.96 3.11
CA ARG A 24 -14.52 7.13 2.91
C ARG A 24 -15.42 7.76 1.88
N GLN A 25 -15.71 7.02 0.81
CA GLN A 25 -16.59 7.48 -0.28
C GLN A 25 -17.60 6.41 -0.69
N VAL A 26 -18.81 6.86 -1.12
CA VAL A 26 -19.85 5.99 -1.67
C VAL A 26 -20.04 6.30 -3.15
N PHE A 27 -20.01 5.25 -3.96
CA PHE A 27 -20.21 5.30 -5.40
C PHE A 27 -21.55 4.64 -5.76
N ASN A 28 -22.32 5.28 -6.67
CA ASN A 28 -23.63 4.82 -7.11
C ASN A 28 -24.62 4.55 -5.93
N PRO A 29 -24.90 5.55 -5.06
CA PRO A 29 -25.83 5.38 -3.96
C PRO A 29 -27.27 5.23 -4.50
N ALA A 30 -27.79 4.01 -4.53
CA ALA A 30 -29.16 3.70 -4.91
C ALA A 30 -29.80 2.78 -3.86
N ASP A 31 -31.07 3.04 -3.49
CA ASP A 31 -31.76 2.35 -2.40
C ASP A 31 -31.94 0.83 -2.65
N ASP A 32 -32.01 0.43 -3.92
CA ASP A 32 -32.20 -0.95 -4.37
C ASP A 32 -30.88 -1.64 -4.80
N ALA A 33 -29.76 -0.94 -4.77
CA ALA A 33 -28.47 -1.49 -5.16
C ALA A 33 -27.87 -2.38 -4.05
N THR A 34 -27.16 -3.44 -4.49
CA THR A 34 -26.34 -4.26 -3.58
C THR A 34 -25.09 -3.47 -3.16
N GLY A 35 -25.07 -2.99 -1.91
CA GLY A 35 -23.95 -2.22 -1.38
C GLY A 35 -22.76 -3.09 -1.04
N LEU A 36 -21.66 -3.00 -1.79
CA LEU A 36 -20.37 -3.62 -1.46
C LEU A 36 -19.55 -2.73 -0.54
N ARG A 37 -18.93 -3.29 0.48
CA ARG A 37 -18.01 -2.60 1.37
C ARG A 37 -16.58 -3.05 1.08
N ILE A 38 -15.74 -2.14 0.60
CA ILE A 38 -14.36 -2.41 0.19
C ILE A 38 -13.40 -1.67 1.12
N ILE A 39 -12.53 -2.39 1.82
CA ILE A 39 -11.41 -1.80 2.57
C ILE A 39 -10.15 -1.82 1.72
N SER A 40 -9.43 -0.71 1.66
CA SER A 40 -8.28 -0.54 0.77
C SER A 40 -7.18 0.31 1.37
N SER A 41 -5.95 0.08 0.93
CA SER A 41 -4.80 0.96 1.16
C SER A 41 -4.46 1.84 -0.05
N THR A 42 -5.36 1.93 -1.03
CA THR A 42 -5.20 2.79 -2.20
C THR A 42 -6.05 4.03 -2.02
N ASP A 43 -5.47 5.21 -2.19
CA ASP A 43 -6.18 6.48 -2.09
C ASP A 43 -7.36 6.51 -3.07
N THR A 44 -8.44 7.14 -2.63
CA THR A 44 -9.70 7.19 -3.39
C THR A 44 -9.47 7.79 -4.77
N ASP A 45 -8.73 8.89 -4.89
CA ASP A 45 -8.46 9.57 -6.17
C ASP A 45 -7.80 8.66 -7.21
N LEU A 46 -6.92 7.75 -6.76
CA LEU A 46 -6.27 6.77 -7.63
C LEU A 46 -7.20 5.62 -8.03
N PHE A 47 -8.14 5.24 -7.17
CA PHE A 47 -8.97 4.05 -7.38
C PHE A 47 -10.40 4.38 -7.85
N ALA A 48 -10.87 5.60 -7.65
CA ALA A 48 -12.21 6.05 -8.08
C ALA A 48 -12.52 5.75 -9.56
N PRO A 49 -11.60 5.97 -10.55
CA PRO A 49 -11.90 5.67 -11.95
C PRO A 49 -12.24 4.20 -12.20
N VAL A 50 -11.64 3.27 -11.43
CA VAL A 50 -11.91 1.82 -11.51
C VAL A 50 -13.30 1.51 -10.96
N ILE A 51 -13.65 2.09 -9.81
CA ILE A 51 -14.95 1.89 -9.16
C ILE A 51 -16.05 2.50 -10.02
N GLU A 52 -15.89 3.71 -10.52
CA GLU A 52 -16.85 4.41 -11.37
C GLU A 52 -17.14 3.62 -12.65
N ALA A 53 -16.10 3.10 -13.31
CA ALA A 53 -16.27 2.26 -14.49
C ALA A 53 -16.99 0.94 -14.16
N PHE A 54 -16.74 0.36 -12.98
CA PHE A 54 -17.44 -0.85 -12.52
C PHE A 54 -18.92 -0.59 -12.27
N VAL A 55 -19.27 0.45 -11.49
CA VAL A 55 -20.68 0.73 -11.16
C VAL A 55 -21.47 1.21 -12.38
N ALA A 56 -20.83 1.91 -13.32
CA ALA A 56 -21.44 2.26 -14.59
C ALA A 56 -21.86 1.03 -15.42
N ALA A 57 -21.04 -0.05 -15.38
CA ALA A 57 -21.34 -1.32 -16.02
C ALA A 57 -22.26 -2.24 -15.19
N ASN A 58 -22.44 -1.96 -13.89
CA ASN A 58 -23.22 -2.74 -12.93
C ASN A 58 -24.11 -1.82 -12.07
N PRO A 59 -25.17 -1.24 -12.64
CA PRO A 59 -26.01 -0.24 -11.95
C PRO A 59 -26.77 -0.82 -10.74
N ASP A 60 -26.85 -2.15 -10.63
CA ASP A 60 -27.40 -2.90 -9.50
C ASP A 60 -26.46 -2.98 -8.29
N VAL A 61 -25.25 -2.41 -8.38
CA VAL A 61 -24.26 -2.41 -7.31
C VAL A 61 -23.87 -1.00 -6.92
N SER A 62 -23.83 -0.74 -5.61
CA SER A 62 -23.17 0.43 -5.02
C SER A 62 -21.88 -0.01 -4.32
N VAL A 63 -20.92 0.90 -4.19
CA VAL A 63 -19.64 0.62 -3.52
C VAL A 63 -19.39 1.65 -2.43
N GLU A 64 -19.22 1.19 -1.22
CA GLU A 64 -18.71 1.97 -0.10
C GLU A 64 -17.23 1.63 0.08
N TYR A 65 -16.38 2.60 -0.22
CA TYR A 65 -14.93 2.46 -0.25
C TYR A 65 -14.30 3.11 0.97
N PHE A 66 -13.47 2.37 1.69
CA PHE A 66 -12.80 2.80 2.91
C PHE A 66 -11.29 2.76 2.72
N VAL A 67 -10.62 3.87 2.96
CA VAL A 67 -9.15 3.98 2.90
C VAL A 67 -8.56 3.95 4.29
N THR A 68 -7.51 3.12 4.46
CA THR A 68 -6.74 3.02 5.71
C THR A 68 -5.35 2.47 5.45
N GLY A 69 -4.46 2.61 6.43
CA GLY A 69 -3.09 2.09 6.35
C GLY A 69 -3.01 0.57 6.10
N THR A 70 -1.96 0.14 5.41
CA THR A 70 -1.76 -1.26 5.02
C THR A 70 -1.72 -2.25 6.18
N ALA A 71 -1.18 -1.85 7.35
CA ALA A 71 -1.17 -2.68 8.55
C ALA A 71 -2.55 -2.73 9.22
N ASP A 72 -3.33 -1.64 9.13
CA ASP A 72 -4.65 -1.54 9.73
C ASP A 72 -5.67 -2.42 9.01
N ILE A 73 -5.51 -2.65 7.70
CA ILE A 73 -6.35 -3.59 6.95
C ILE A 73 -6.26 -4.99 7.58
N ASP A 74 -5.05 -5.51 7.87
CA ASP A 74 -4.90 -6.84 8.49
C ASP A 74 -5.57 -6.90 9.86
N THR A 75 -5.37 -5.87 10.69
CA THR A 75 -5.97 -5.79 12.04
C THR A 75 -7.49 -5.73 11.98
N ARG A 76 -8.05 -4.75 11.25
CA ARG A 76 -9.50 -4.54 11.14
C ARG A 76 -10.23 -5.73 10.54
N PHE A 77 -9.61 -6.37 9.53
CA PHE A 77 -10.18 -7.55 8.88
C PHE A 77 -10.19 -8.78 9.79
N ARG A 78 -9.20 -8.93 10.68
CA ARG A 78 -9.18 -9.99 11.69
C ARG A 78 -10.19 -9.76 12.80
N ASP A 79 -10.36 -8.50 13.21
CA ASP A 79 -11.28 -8.13 14.29
C ASP A 79 -12.74 -8.34 13.88
N ASP A 80 -13.12 -7.96 12.65
CA ASP A 80 -14.44 -8.22 12.08
C ASP A 80 -14.37 -8.55 10.57
N PRO A 81 -14.22 -9.83 10.21
CA PRO A 81 -14.18 -10.26 8.81
C PRO A 81 -15.47 -10.04 8.04
N SER A 82 -16.60 -9.81 8.74
CA SER A 82 -17.91 -9.57 8.13
C SER A 82 -18.16 -8.10 7.79
N ALA A 83 -17.32 -7.20 8.33
CA ALA A 83 -17.45 -5.77 8.09
C ALA A 83 -17.19 -5.37 6.64
N PHE A 84 -16.42 -6.18 5.90
CA PHE A 84 -16.03 -5.86 4.51
C PHE A 84 -16.25 -7.06 3.59
N ASP A 85 -16.69 -6.76 2.36
CA ASP A 85 -16.89 -7.78 1.33
C ASP A 85 -15.61 -8.08 0.55
N ILE A 86 -14.73 -7.06 0.42
CA ILE A 86 -13.46 -7.14 -0.34
C ILE A 86 -12.37 -6.41 0.43
N ALA A 87 -11.15 -6.96 0.40
CA ALA A 87 -9.95 -6.28 0.87
C ALA A 87 -8.94 -6.09 -0.27
N ILE A 88 -8.41 -4.86 -0.40
CA ILE A 88 -7.41 -4.46 -1.39
C ILE A 88 -6.20 -3.89 -0.66
N SER A 89 -4.99 -4.38 -0.94
CA SER A 89 -3.79 -3.85 -0.30
C SER A 89 -2.53 -4.01 -1.14
N SER A 90 -1.59 -3.09 -0.94
CA SER A 90 -0.21 -3.14 -1.44
C SER A 90 0.71 -3.97 -0.52
N ALA A 91 0.35 -4.23 0.75
CA ALA A 91 1.05 -5.16 1.62
C ALA A 91 0.64 -6.61 1.29
N MET A 92 1.16 -7.11 0.17
CA MET A 92 0.78 -8.40 -0.39
C MET A 92 1.15 -9.60 0.50
N ASP A 93 2.12 -9.48 1.38
CA ASP A 93 2.48 -10.48 2.39
C ASP A 93 1.39 -10.62 3.47
N LEU A 94 0.85 -9.51 3.97
CA LEU A 94 -0.28 -9.50 4.91
C LEU A 94 -1.55 -10.05 4.25
N GLN A 95 -1.82 -9.68 3.00
CA GLN A 95 -2.93 -10.23 2.21
C GLN A 95 -2.80 -11.74 2.00
N LEU A 96 -1.59 -12.22 1.66
CA LEU A 96 -1.33 -13.65 1.52
C LEU A 96 -1.51 -14.38 2.86
N LYS A 97 -1.10 -13.75 3.96
CA LYS A 97 -1.31 -14.32 5.30
C LYS A 97 -2.79 -14.40 5.65
N LEU A 98 -3.58 -13.35 5.44
CA LEU A 98 -5.04 -13.39 5.64
C LEU A 98 -5.68 -14.50 4.82
N THR A 99 -5.26 -14.65 3.55
CA THR A 99 -5.76 -15.73 2.68
C THR A 99 -5.43 -17.11 3.21
N ASN A 100 -4.19 -17.35 3.66
CA ASN A 100 -3.77 -18.63 4.25
C ASN A 100 -4.44 -18.92 5.60
N ASP A 101 -4.77 -17.87 6.37
CA ASP A 101 -5.50 -17.99 7.63
C ASP A 101 -7.01 -18.26 7.41
N GLY A 102 -7.46 -18.30 6.15
CA GLY A 102 -8.83 -18.75 5.78
C GLY A 102 -9.85 -17.61 5.67
N PHE A 103 -9.43 -16.36 5.64
CA PHE A 103 -10.33 -15.20 5.50
C PHE A 103 -10.82 -14.96 4.07
N ALA A 104 -10.08 -15.45 3.06
CA ALA A 104 -10.43 -15.27 1.66
C ALA A 104 -11.28 -16.44 1.12
N ARG A 105 -12.20 -16.09 0.20
CA ARG A 105 -13.03 -17.01 -0.54
C ARG A 105 -12.37 -17.38 -1.88
N ALA A 106 -12.42 -18.65 -2.28
CA ALA A 106 -12.00 -19.07 -3.61
C ALA A 106 -13.08 -18.70 -4.65
N LEU A 107 -12.67 -18.09 -5.78
CA LEU A 107 -13.58 -17.60 -6.82
C LEU A 107 -13.84 -18.60 -7.96
N GLY A 108 -13.38 -19.84 -7.82
CA GLY A 108 -13.38 -20.76 -8.95
C GLY A 108 -12.37 -20.33 -10.03
N SER A 109 -12.50 -20.82 -11.27
CA SER A 109 -11.51 -20.53 -12.31
C SER A 109 -11.55 -19.06 -12.76
N VAL A 110 -10.53 -18.29 -12.35
CA VAL A 110 -10.16 -16.99 -12.89
C VAL A 110 -8.90 -17.20 -13.72
N SER A 111 -8.95 -16.86 -15.02
CA SER A 111 -7.75 -16.88 -15.87
C SER A 111 -6.81 -15.77 -15.42
N HIS A 112 -5.69 -16.14 -14.82
CA HIS A 112 -4.73 -15.21 -14.26
C HIS A 112 -3.34 -15.86 -14.17
N PRO A 113 -2.21 -15.12 -14.34
CA PRO A 113 -0.87 -15.68 -14.22
C PRO A 113 -0.65 -16.38 -12.87
N GLU A 114 0.01 -17.54 -12.89
CA GLU A 114 0.20 -18.35 -11.69
C GLU A 114 1.03 -17.64 -10.61
N TRP A 115 1.98 -16.81 -11.02
CA TRP A 115 2.82 -16.00 -10.11
C TRP A 115 2.06 -14.83 -9.45
N ALA A 116 0.94 -14.41 -10.05
CA ALA A 116 0.14 -13.25 -9.64
C ALA A 116 -1.18 -13.63 -8.95
N GLN A 117 -1.36 -14.89 -8.60
CA GLN A 117 -2.52 -15.37 -7.86
C GLN A 117 -2.14 -16.43 -6.82
N TRP A 118 -2.97 -16.61 -5.81
CA TRP A 118 -2.82 -17.65 -4.81
C TRP A 118 -4.11 -18.42 -4.60
N ARG A 119 -4.11 -19.71 -4.99
CA ARG A 119 -5.21 -20.68 -4.78
C ARG A 119 -6.58 -20.17 -5.24
N GLN A 120 -6.63 -19.40 -6.30
CA GLN A 120 -7.88 -18.77 -6.78
C GLN A 120 -8.63 -17.96 -5.70
N SER A 121 -7.92 -17.45 -4.70
CA SER A 121 -8.50 -16.72 -3.57
C SER A 121 -7.89 -15.33 -3.38
N LEU A 122 -6.66 -15.10 -3.85
CA LEU A 122 -5.98 -13.81 -3.83
C LEU A 122 -5.45 -13.53 -5.22
N PHE A 123 -5.70 -12.33 -5.73
CA PHE A 123 -5.35 -11.93 -7.08
C PHE A 123 -4.60 -10.60 -7.06
N ALA A 124 -3.44 -10.57 -7.70
CA ALA A 124 -2.75 -9.33 -8.00
C ALA A 124 -3.35 -8.66 -9.23
N PHE A 125 -3.35 -7.34 -9.29
CA PHE A 125 -3.91 -6.61 -10.43
C PHE A 125 -3.07 -5.42 -10.90
N THR A 126 -2.02 -5.03 -10.16
CA THR A 126 -1.00 -4.06 -10.58
C THR A 126 0.40 -4.62 -10.39
N ALA A 127 1.39 -4.04 -11.07
CA ALA A 127 2.81 -4.25 -10.81
C ALA A 127 3.47 -2.88 -10.61
N GLU A 128 3.96 -2.61 -9.40
CA GLU A 128 4.44 -1.30 -8.99
C GLU A 128 5.86 -1.41 -8.41
N PRO A 129 6.87 -0.89 -9.09
CA PRO A 129 8.24 -0.90 -8.59
C PRO A 129 8.39 0.07 -7.40
N ALA A 130 9.22 -0.32 -6.44
CA ALA A 130 9.71 0.55 -5.40
C ALA A 130 10.70 1.55 -6.03
N ALA A 131 10.40 2.84 -5.91
CA ALA A 131 11.20 3.91 -6.48
C ALA A 131 11.95 4.71 -5.41
N ILE A 132 13.04 5.34 -5.81
CA ILE A 132 13.63 6.48 -5.14
C ILE A 132 13.10 7.72 -5.85
N VAL A 133 12.40 8.59 -5.13
CA VAL A 133 11.92 9.84 -5.71
C VAL A 133 12.72 11.00 -5.13
N LEU A 134 13.22 11.86 -5.99
CA LEU A 134 14.15 12.93 -5.65
C LEU A 134 13.54 14.28 -5.98
N ASN A 135 13.70 15.25 -5.10
CA ASN A 135 13.46 16.65 -5.41
C ASN A 135 14.56 17.15 -6.35
N ARG A 136 14.19 17.58 -7.56
CA ARG A 136 15.12 17.95 -8.63
C ARG A 136 16.03 19.11 -8.25
N GLU A 137 15.52 20.08 -7.50
CA GLU A 137 16.29 21.25 -7.05
C GLU A 137 17.42 20.83 -6.10
N ALA A 138 17.16 19.89 -5.18
CA ALA A 138 18.18 19.39 -4.24
C ALA A 138 19.33 18.64 -4.94
N PHE A 139 19.12 18.19 -6.17
CA PHE A 139 20.14 17.53 -6.99
C PHE A 139 20.65 18.38 -8.16
N ALA A 140 20.26 19.68 -8.23
CA ALA A 140 20.72 20.56 -9.30
C ALA A 140 22.24 20.63 -9.37
N GLY A 141 22.82 20.37 -10.56
CA GLY A 141 24.27 20.35 -10.79
C GLY A 141 25.01 19.12 -10.23
N HIS A 142 24.29 18.11 -9.75
CA HIS A 142 24.86 16.86 -9.23
C HIS A 142 24.31 15.63 -9.99
N PRO A 143 25.07 14.54 -10.05
CA PRO A 143 24.58 13.30 -10.64
C PRO A 143 23.33 12.78 -9.90
N ILE A 144 22.37 12.25 -10.66
CA ILE A 144 21.18 11.56 -10.14
C ILE A 144 21.60 10.11 -9.83
N PRO A 145 21.50 9.66 -8.55
CA PRO A 145 21.86 8.30 -8.16
C PRO A 145 20.93 7.28 -8.85
N GLN A 146 21.48 6.25 -9.46
CA GLN A 146 20.75 5.16 -10.13
C GLN A 146 20.73 3.87 -9.32
N THR A 147 21.53 3.81 -8.26
CA THR A 147 21.65 2.67 -7.34
C THR A 147 21.58 3.15 -5.89
N ARG A 148 21.27 2.22 -4.97
CA ARG A 148 21.29 2.53 -3.53
C ARG A 148 22.69 2.88 -3.04
N GLN A 149 23.73 2.29 -3.65
CA GLN A 149 25.10 2.63 -3.34
C GLN A 149 25.43 4.08 -3.76
N GLU A 150 25.03 4.51 -4.95
CA GLU A 150 25.20 5.90 -5.38
C GLU A 150 24.40 6.88 -4.53
N LEU A 151 23.19 6.47 -4.07
CA LEU A 151 22.41 7.27 -3.11
C LEU A 151 23.20 7.45 -1.79
N ILE A 152 23.79 6.39 -1.22
CA ILE A 152 24.64 6.46 -0.03
C ILE A 152 25.77 7.48 -0.23
N GLU A 153 26.44 7.44 -1.38
CA GLU A 153 27.54 8.35 -1.71
C GLU A 153 27.06 9.79 -1.81
N ALA A 154 25.93 10.04 -2.48
CA ALA A 154 25.33 11.37 -2.60
C ALA A 154 24.93 11.95 -1.24
N LEU A 155 24.33 11.14 -0.36
CA LEU A 155 23.90 11.54 0.99
C LEU A 155 25.11 11.89 1.87
N ARG A 156 26.17 11.07 1.84
CA ARG A 156 27.41 11.30 2.61
C ARG A 156 28.20 12.51 2.12
N ALA A 157 28.18 12.77 0.83
CA ALA A 157 28.91 13.91 0.25
C ALA A 157 28.28 15.26 0.63
N ARG A 158 26.98 15.32 0.93
CA ARG A 158 26.26 16.57 1.18
C ARG A 158 25.32 16.47 2.39
N PRO A 159 25.82 16.13 3.59
CA PRO A 159 24.99 15.90 4.77
C PRO A 159 24.14 17.12 5.15
N ASP A 160 24.64 18.33 4.93
CA ASP A 160 23.92 19.56 5.26
C ASP A 160 22.69 19.79 4.38
N VAL A 161 22.69 19.28 3.14
CA VAL A 161 21.55 19.37 2.22
C VAL A 161 20.44 18.37 2.61
N PHE A 162 20.84 17.19 3.10
CA PHE A 162 19.93 16.07 3.30
C PHE A 162 19.51 15.85 4.75
N ARG A 163 20.15 16.47 5.73
CA ARG A 163 19.77 16.34 7.15
C ARG A 163 18.33 16.80 7.37
N ASN A 164 17.51 15.93 8.00
CA ASN A 164 16.07 16.09 8.21
C ASN A 164 15.24 16.16 6.90
N ARG A 165 15.83 15.83 5.75
CA ARG A 165 15.17 15.94 4.44
C ARG A 165 15.15 14.64 3.66
N ILE A 166 15.16 13.52 4.35
CA ILE A 166 15.01 12.18 3.77
C ILE A 166 13.74 11.58 4.35
N GLY A 167 12.90 10.97 3.52
CA GLY A 167 11.70 10.24 3.93
C GLY A 167 11.81 8.76 3.60
N THR A 168 11.29 7.90 4.48
CA THR A 168 11.03 6.48 4.23
C THR A 168 9.89 6.00 5.11
N TYR A 169 9.41 4.78 4.90
CA TYR A 169 8.34 4.22 5.73
C TYR A 169 8.79 3.90 7.15
N ASP A 170 7.89 4.13 8.11
CA ASP A 170 7.96 3.51 9.43
C ASP A 170 7.52 2.03 9.33
N VAL A 171 8.45 1.11 9.29
CA VAL A 171 8.18 -0.34 9.14
C VAL A 171 7.36 -0.92 10.31
N ARG A 172 7.23 -0.21 11.41
CA ARG A 172 6.42 -0.61 12.57
C ARG A 172 4.94 -0.38 12.31
N LYS A 173 4.61 0.63 11.48
CA LYS A 173 3.25 1.10 11.17
C LYS A 173 2.81 0.78 9.76
N SER A 174 3.72 0.83 8.78
CA SER A 174 3.43 0.56 7.38
C SER A 174 3.70 -0.90 7.02
N GLY A 175 2.66 -1.64 6.63
CA GLY A 175 2.80 -3.00 6.12
C GLY A 175 3.55 -3.04 4.79
N LEU A 176 3.31 -2.06 3.89
CA LEU A 176 4.08 -1.92 2.65
C LEU A 176 5.54 -1.59 2.92
N GLY A 177 5.80 -0.66 3.83
CA GLY A 177 7.17 -0.30 4.23
C GLY A 177 7.91 -1.50 4.82
N TYR A 178 7.24 -2.31 5.64
CA TYR A 178 7.80 -3.55 6.18
C TYR A 178 8.11 -4.56 5.07
N LEU A 179 7.19 -4.74 4.11
CA LEU A 179 7.40 -5.61 2.95
C LEU A 179 8.66 -5.18 2.18
N PHE A 180 8.76 -3.93 1.76
CA PHE A 180 9.91 -3.44 0.99
C PHE A 180 11.22 -3.57 1.78
N ALA A 181 11.24 -3.15 3.03
CA ALA A 181 12.44 -3.24 3.87
C ALA A 181 12.93 -4.69 4.02
N THR A 182 12.02 -5.66 4.19
CA THR A 182 12.40 -7.08 4.29
C THR A 182 12.88 -7.66 2.96
N GLN A 183 12.35 -7.21 1.82
CA GLN A 183 12.86 -7.63 0.50
C GLN A 183 14.25 -7.05 0.24
N ASP A 184 14.46 -5.75 0.50
CA ASP A 184 15.75 -5.09 0.32
C ASP A 184 16.84 -5.70 1.21
N ALA A 185 16.54 -5.95 2.49
CA ALA A 185 17.46 -6.58 3.43
C ALA A 185 17.86 -8.01 3.03
N ARG A 186 16.98 -8.73 2.31
CA ARG A 186 17.29 -10.05 1.75
C ARG A 186 18.13 -9.97 0.49
N ALA A 187 17.97 -8.91 -0.27
CA ALA A 187 18.65 -8.73 -1.55
C ALA A 187 20.12 -8.30 -1.35
N SER A 188 20.40 -7.40 -0.41
CA SER A 188 21.74 -6.82 -0.25
C SER A 188 21.99 -6.22 1.13
N GLU A 189 23.23 -6.38 1.63
CA GLU A 189 23.76 -5.66 2.80
C GLU A 189 23.80 -4.13 2.60
N THR A 190 23.71 -3.65 1.36
CA THR A 190 23.65 -2.22 1.04
C THR A 190 22.43 -1.58 1.69
N PHE A 191 21.32 -2.31 1.87
CA PHE A 191 20.15 -1.85 2.60
C PHE A 191 20.49 -1.36 4.01
N TRP A 192 21.21 -2.15 4.81
CA TRP A 192 21.56 -1.79 6.18
C TRP A 192 22.47 -0.56 6.24
N ARG A 193 23.47 -0.48 5.33
CA ARG A 193 24.33 0.71 5.21
C ARG A 193 23.55 1.96 4.83
N LEU A 194 22.54 1.83 3.98
CA LEU A 194 21.64 2.95 3.63
C LEU A 194 20.81 3.38 4.85
N MET A 195 20.27 2.43 5.60
CA MET A 195 19.51 2.75 6.83
C MET A 195 20.37 3.50 7.84
N GLU A 196 21.62 3.06 8.09
CA GLU A 196 22.55 3.77 8.97
C GLU A 196 22.83 5.20 8.51
N VAL A 197 23.04 5.41 7.21
CA VAL A 197 23.27 6.75 6.64
C VAL A 197 22.05 7.64 6.79
N MET A 198 20.87 7.11 6.50
CA MET A 198 19.61 7.83 6.65
C MET A 198 19.34 8.17 8.12
N GLY A 199 19.61 7.24 9.04
CA GLY A 199 19.51 7.46 10.48
C GLY A 199 20.42 8.59 10.97
N GLY A 200 21.71 8.59 10.58
CA GLY A 200 22.66 9.66 10.89
C GLY A 200 22.31 11.03 10.29
N LEU A 201 21.37 11.06 9.34
CA LEU A 201 20.83 12.27 8.75
C LEU A 201 19.42 12.64 9.27
N ASN A 202 18.95 12.02 10.34
CA ASN A 202 17.65 12.25 10.95
C ASN A 202 16.50 12.04 9.94
N VAL A 203 16.41 10.86 9.37
CA VAL A 203 15.36 10.49 8.42
C VAL A 203 13.95 10.68 9.02
N ARG A 204 13.00 11.13 8.21
CA ARG A 204 11.59 11.24 8.57
C ARG A 204 10.87 9.94 8.24
N LEU A 205 9.98 9.50 9.13
CA LEU A 205 9.25 8.25 9.02
C LEU A 205 7.79 8.49 8.70
N TYR A 206 7.30 7.82 7.66
CA TYR A 206 5.95 7.97 7.11
C TYR A 206 5.17 6.66 7.17
N CYS A 207 3.84 6.75 7.23
CA CYS A 207 2.95 5.60 7.03
C CYS A 207 2.77 5.27 5.53
N CYS A 208 2.71 6.29 4.70
CA CYS A 208 2.07 6.26 3.40
C CYS A 208 2.92 6.93 2.31
N SER A 209 2.75 6.49 1.03
CA SER A 209 3.43 7.09 -0.12
C SER A 209 2.96 8.52 -0.39
N GLY A 210 1.66 8.77 -0.23
CA GLY A 210 1.07 10.09 -0.48
C GLY A 210 1.75 11.19 0.30
N ASP A 211 1.83 11.04 1.62
CA ASP A 211 2.47 12.01 2.52
C ASP A 211 3.95 12.26 2.17
N MET A 212 4.69 11.20 1.78
CA MET A 212 6.08 11.37 1.35
C MET A 212 6.19 12.17 0.05
N ILE A 213 5.28 11.96 -0.90
CA ILE A 213 5.29 12.69 -2.18
C ILE A 213 4.87 14.13 -1.97
N ASP A 214 3.92 14.41 -1.10
CA ASP A 214 3.49 15.77 -0.78
C ASP A 214 4.65 16.56 -0.13
N ASP A 215 5.31 16.01 0.89
CA ASP A 215 6.48 16.62 1.55
C ASP A 215 7.70 16.75 0.59
N LEU A 216 7.81 15.88 -0.42
CA LEU A 216 8.85 15.97 -1.43
C LEU A 216 8.55 17.07 -2.46
N THR A 217 7.28 17.24 -2.82
CA THR A 217 6.81 18.24 -3.79
C THR A 217 6.96 19.66 -3.21
N ASP A 218 6.64 19.85 -1.94
CA ASP A 218 6.79 21.16 -1.28
C ASP A 218 8.23 21.44 -0.81
N GLY A 219 9.16 20.48 -0.99
CA GLY A 219 10.57 20.62 -0.63
C GLY A 219 10.88 20.41 0.85
N THR A 220 9.93 19.95 1.65
CA THR A 220 10.13 19.56 3.06
C THR A 220 11.14 18.43 3.17
N ILE A 221 11.08 17.45 2.25
CA ILE A 221 12.12 16.45 2.05
C ILE A 221 12.76 16.58 0.65
N ALA A 222 13.93 16.03 0.50
CA ALA A 222 14.71 16.03 -0.76
C ALA A 222 14.80 14.63 -1.40
N VAL A 223 14.60 13.59 -0.60
CA VAL A 223 14.66 12.18 -1.02
C VAL A 223 13.52 11.43 -0.35
N ALA A 224 12.75 10.66 -1.12
CA ALA A 224 11.82 9.67 -0.64
C ALA A 224 12.26 8.28 -1.11
N TYR A 225 12.50 7.36 -0.17
CA TYR A 225 13.02 6.03 -0.42
C TYR A 225 11.95 4.96 -0.34
N ASN A 226 11.93 4.05 -1.32
CA ASN A 226 10.97 2.94 -1.45
C ASN A 226 9.52 3.38 -1.64
N VAL A 227 9.28 4.50 -2.30
CA VAL A 227 7.94 5.00 -2.62
C VAL A 227 7.37 4.27 -3.83
N LEU A 228 6.05 4.15 -3.92
CA LEU A 228 5.39 3.73 -5.15
C LEU A 228 5.44 4.86 -6.19
N GLY A 229 6.08 4.58 -7.33
CA GLY A 229 6.23 5.56 -8.42
C GLY A 229 4.89 6.08 -8.96
N SER A 230 3.84 5.25 -8.90
CA SER A 230 2.48 5.64 -9.31
C SER A 230 1.92 6.85 -8.55
N TYR A 231 2.32 7.04 -7.29
CA TYR A 231 1.92 8.21 -6.51
C TYR A 231 2.62 9.49 -6.98
N ALA A 232 3.88 9.40 -7.39
CA ALA A 232 4.60 10.53 -7.96
C ALA A 232 4.06 10.89 -9.36
N ASP A 233 3.78 9.88 -10.19
CA ASP A 233 3.21 10.08 -11.53
C ASP A 233 1.79 10.69 -11.48
N ALA A 234 1.01 10.39 -10.45
CA ALA A 234 -0.35 10.90 -10.29
C ALA A 234 -0.41 12.39 -9.88
N ARG A 235 0.67 12.95 -9.37
CA ARG A 235 0.76 14.38 -9.01
C ARG A 235 1.16 15.20 -10.23
N ALA A 236 0.18 15.72 -10.98
CA ALA A 236 0.41 16.47 -12.24
C ALA A 236 1.39 17.65 -12.10
N ASP A 237 1.38 18.33 -10.95
CA ASP A 237 2.26 19.47 -10.65
C ASP A 237 3.69 19.04 -10.30
N SER A 238 3.93 17.77 -10.06
CA SER A 238 5.22 17.23 -9.60
C SER A 238 6.18 16.85 -10.73
N GLN A 239 5.71 16.69 -11.97
CA GLN A 239 6.52 16.17 -13.07
C GLN A 239 7.77 17.02 -13.37
N ASP A 240 7.70 18.33 -13.13
CA ASP A 240 8.86 19.23 -13.31
C ASP A 240 9.73 19.33 -12.04
N ALA A 241 9.19 19.08 -10.86
CA ALA A 241 9.88 19.21 -9.56
C ALA A 241 10.56 17.92 -9.12
N LEU A 242 10.07 16.76 -9.57
CA LEU A 242 10.51 15.44 -9.10
C LEU A 242 11.28 14.65 -10.17
N THR A 243 12.14 13.75 -9.70
CA THR A 243 12.81 12.75 -10.54
C THR A 243 12.56 11.37 -9.92
N ILE A 244 11.90 10.49 -10.67
CA ILE A 244 11.64 9.11 -10.28
C ILE A 244 12.81 8.25 -10.77
N VAL A 245 13.44 7.52 -9.88
CA VAL A 245 14.53 6.59 -10.15
C VAL A 245 14.11 5.19 -9.74
N LEU A 246 14.16 4.27 -10.68
CA LEU A 246 14.04 2.83 -10.41
C LEU A 246 15.46 2.28 -10.17
N PRO A 247 15.80 1.89 -8.92
CA PRO A 247 17.15 1.45 -8.61
C PRO A 247 17.55 0.21 -9.41
N SER A 248 18.71 0.25 -10.06
CA SER A 248 19.18 -0.83 -10.94
C SER A 248 19.98 -1.92 -10.23
N ASP A 249 20.31 -1.74 -8.95
CA ASP A 249 21.16 -2.68 -8.19
C ASP A 249 20.39 -3.92 -7.68
N PHE A 250 19.18 -3.75 -7.17
CA PHE A 250 18.25 -4.83 -6.78
C PHE A 250 16.82 -4.30 -6.79
N PRO A 251 16.21 -4.21 -7.96
CA PRO A 251 14.85 -3.71 -8.11
C PRO A 251 13.85 -4.61 -7.40
N THR A 252 12.81 -4.00 -6.85
CA THR A 252 11.75 -4.68 -6.12
C THR A 252 10.41 -4.17 -6.62
N THR A 253 9.62 -5.06 -7.23
CA THR A 253 8.28 -4.73 -7.73
C THR A 253 7.23 -5.44 -6.88
N MET A 254 6.38 -4.69 -6.22
CA MET A 254 5.22 -5.22 -5.51
C MET A 254 3.99 -5.27 -6.43
N MET A 255 2.98 -6.01 -6.00
CA MET A 255 1.67 -6.06 -6.65
C MET A 255 0.57 -5.66 -5.67
N ARG A 256 -0.37 -4.81 -6.10
CA ARG A 256 -1.61 -4.67 -5.33
C ARG A 256 -2.43 -5.92 -5.50
N THR A 257 -3.00 -6.37 -4.41
CA THR A 257 -3.76 -7.62 -4.36
C THR A 257 -5.16 -7.38 -3.83
N ALA A 258 -6.10 -8.19 -4.30
CA ALA A 258 -7.49 -8.17 -3.88
C ALA A 258 -7.98 -9.58 -3.55
N PHE A 259 -8.82 -9.71 -2.53
CA PHE A 259 -9.57 -10.93 -2.24
C PHE A 259 -11.01 -10.63 -1.83
N VAL A 260 -11.90 -11.60 -2.05
CA VAL A 260 -13.28 -11.58 -1.54
C VAL A 260 -13.30 -12.19 -0.14
N SER A 261 -13.94 -11.50 0.82
CA SER A 261 -14.14 -12.02 2.17
C SER A 261 -14.91 -13.34 2.15
N ARG A 262 -14.44 -14.32 2.92
CA ARG A 262 -15.19 -15.56 3.14
C ARG A 262 -16.47 -15.33 3.94
N ALA A 263 -16.52 -14.27 4.74
CA ALA A 263 -17.66 -13.90 5.58
C ALA A 263 -18.69 -13.00 4.88
N THR A 264 -18.43 -12.58 3.62
CA THR A 264 -19.38 -11.73 2.88
C THR A 264 -20.74 -12.38 2.73
N GLN A 265 -21.79 -11.57 2.90
CA GLN A 265 -23.18 -11.96 2.61
C GLN A 265 -23.59 -11.63 1.16
N LYS A 266 -22.67 -11.07 0.35
CA LYS A 266 -22.89 -10.61 -1.03
C LYS A 266 -21.87 -11.25 -1.99
N PRO A 267 -21.68 -12.57 -1.96
CA PRO A 267 -20.57 -13.24 -2.68
C PRO A 267 -20.60 -12.98 -4.19
N GLU A 268 -21.79 -12.99 -4.82
CA GLU A 268 -21.92 -12.82 -6.27
C GLU A 268 -21.47 -11.42 -6.72
N ALA A 269 -21.88 -10.37 -6.02
CA ALA A 269 -21.47 -9.01 -6.34
C ALA A 269 -19.97 -8.78 -6.06
N ALA A 270 -19.46 -9.31 -4.95
CA ALA A 270 -18.04 -9.21 -4.60
C ALA A 270 -17.13 -9.98 -5.59
N GLU A 271 -17.52 -11.19 -6.00
CA GLU A 271 -16.82 -11.95 -7.03
C GLU A 271 -16.84 -11.24 -8.39
N ARG A 272 -17.98 -10.65 -8.77
CA ARG A 272 -18.12 -9.86 -10.01
C ARG A 272 -17.17 -8.67 -10.00
N PHE A 273 -17.03 -7.96 -8.87
CA PHE A 273 -16.10 -6.85 -8.72
C PHE A 273 -14.63 -7.30 -8.91
N VAL A 274 -14.20 -8.36 -8.20
CA VAL A 274 -12.80 -8.81 -8.29
C VAL A 274 -12.47 -9.35 -9.69
N ARG A 275 -13.40 -10.08 -10.34
CA ARG A 275 -13.24 -10.52 -11.73
C ARG A 275 -13.13 -9.33 -12.70
N TYR A 276 -13.97 -8.32 -12.51
CA TYR A 276 -13.90 -7.07 -13.28
C TYR A 276 -12.54 -6.39 -13.08
N LEU A 277 -12.09 -6.21 -11.83
CA LEU A 277 -10.82 -5.58 -11.49
C LEU A 277 -9.63 -6.27 -12.18
N VAL A 278 -9.55 -7.59 -12.10
CA VAL A 278 -8.51 -8.41 -12.74
C VAL A 278 -8.55 -8.25 -14.26
N ALA A 279 -9.72 -8.32 -14.87
CA ALA A 279 -9.89 -8.17 -16.33
C ALA A 279 -9.57 -6.75 -16.79
N TYR A 280 -10.02 -5.74 -16.05
CA TYR A 280 -9.80 -4.33 -16.33
C TYR A 280 -8.30 -4.01 -16.36
N GLN A 281 -7.54 -4.46 -15.39
CA GLN A 281 -6.10 -4.21 -15.30
C GLN A 281 -5.27 -5.06 -16.25
N SER A 282 -5.73 -6.26 -16.63
CA SER A 282 -5.05 -7.12 -17.61
C SER A 282 -5.21 -6.65 -19.06
N SER A 283 -6.27 -5.91 -19.37
CA SER A 283 -6.54 -5.40 -20.73
C SER A 283 -5.83 -4.08 -21.04
N ALA A 284 -5.02 -3.55 -20.11
CA ALA A 284 -4.47 -2.21 -20.18
C ALA A 284 -3.24 -2.09 -21.04
N THR A 285 -3.42 -1.66 -22.29
CA THR A 285 -2.38 -0.96 -23.07
C THR A 285 -2.44 0.56 -22.91
N ASP A 286 -3.40 1.06 -22.14
CA ASP A 286 -3.68 2.48 -21.99
C ASP A 286 -2.89 3.10 -20.84
N LYS A 287 -1.93 3.96 -21.20
CA LYS A 287 -1.10 4.73 -20.25
C LYS A 287 -1.85 5.83 -19.49
N SER A 288 -3.13 6.06 -19.81
CA SER A 288 -3.97 7.07 -19.15
C SER A 288 -4.55 6.60 -17.81
N ARG A 289 -4.28 5.37 -17.38
CA ARG A 289 -4.79 4.81 -16.12
C ARG A 289 -4.01 5.31 -14.93
N SER A 290 -4.72 5.57 -13.85
CA SER A 290 -4.15 6.03 -12.56
C SER A 290 -3.25 4.98 -11.89
N LEU A 291 -3.43 3.69 -12.20
CA LEU A 291 -2.64 2.59 -11.64
C LEU A 291 -1.96 1.78 -12.75
N PRO A 292 -0.69 1.36 -12.57
CA PRO A 292 0.03 0.54 -13.53
C PRO A 292 -0.64 -0.82 -13.76
N SER A 293 -0.60 -1.28 -15.01
CA SER A 293 -1.10 -2.62 -15.36
C SER A 293 -0.18 -3.72 -14.83
N LEU A 294 -0.77 -4.87 -14.46
CA LEU A 294 0.00 -6.06 -14.09
C LEU A 294 0.86 -6.61 -15.24
N LEU A 295 0.36 -6.54 -16.49
CA LEU A 295 0.96 -7.14 -17.67
C LEU A 295 1.59 -6.13 -18.64
N GLY A 296 1.66 -4.86 -18.26
CA GLY A 296 2.15 -3.78 -19.12
C GLY A 296 3.66 -3.59 -19.16
N GLY A 297 4.44 -4.41 -18.44
CA GLY A 297 5.89 -4.32 -18.37
C GLY A 297 6.62 -5.29 -19.32
N ASP A 298 7.89 -4.99 -19.61
CA ASP A 298 8.80 -5.91 -20.28
C ASP A 298 8.99 -7.19 -19.46
N THR A 299 9.37 -8.27 -20.13
CA THR A 299 9.67 -9.59 -19.50
C THR A 299 10.70 -9.52 -18.36
N GLU A 300 11.47 -8.45 -18.27
CA GLU A 300 12.44 -8.19 -17.20
C GLU A 300 11.73 -7.75 -15.92
N ALA A 301 10.69 -6.90 -16.01
CA ALA A 301 9.87 -6.48 -14.87
C ALA A 301 9.14 -7.66 -14.20
N GLU A 302 8.75 -8.68 -14.98
CA GLU A 302 8.14 -9.91 -14.40
C GLU A 302 9.12 -10.69 -13.53
N ARG A 303 10.44 -10.67 -13.82
CA ARG A 303 11.46 -11.39 -13.04
C ARG A 303 11.76 -10.74 -11.70
N GLU A 304 11.52 -9.45 -11.58
CA GLU A 304 11.77 -8.62 -10.40
C GLU A 304 10.54 -8.49 -9.51
N THR A 305 9.40 -9.03 -9.97
CA THR A 305 8.14 -8.97 -9.25
C THR A 305 8.12 -9.98 -8.10
N ILE A 306 7.73 -9.52 -6.93
CA ILE A 306 7.52 -10.34 -5.74
C ILE A 306 6.36 -11.32 -6.02
N ALA A 307 6.66 -12.59 -6.22
CA ALA A 307 5.64 -13.60 -6.49
C ALA A 307 4.81 -13.94 -5.24
N LEU A 308 3.51 -14.19 -5.42
CA LEU A 308 2.62 -14.69 -4.37
C LEU A 308 2.94 -16.14 -4.02
N LYS A 309 3.93 -16.35 -3.14
CA LYS A 309 4.41 -17.67 -2.70
C LYS A 309 4.56 -17.70 -1.18
N PRO A 310 4.50 -18.88 -0.53
CA PRO A 310 4.63 -19.00 0.93
C PRO A 310 5.88 -18.37 1.52
N ALA A 311 6.97 -18.28 0.78
CA ALA A 311 8.20 -17.63 1.22
C ALA A 311 8.00 -16.13 1.56
N LEU A 312 6.98 -15.49 1.00
CA LEU A 312 6.67 -14.08 1.22
C LEU A 312 6.27 -13.80 2.69
N ILE A 313 5.56 -14.73 3.32
CA ILE A 313 5.11 -14.55 4.72
C ILE A 313 6.16 -14.93 5.77
N THR A 314 7.38 -15.30 5.35
CA THR A 314 8.43 -15.77 6.28
C THR A 314 8.82 -14.72 7.33
N PHE A 315 8.82 -13.43 6.96
CA PHE A 315 9.15 -12.33 7.86
C PHE A 315 7.96 -11.87 8.72
N LEU A 316 6.76 -12.41 8.50
CA LEU A 316 5.60 -12.20 9.36
C LEU A 316 5.58 -13.12 10.59
N ASP A 317 6.52 -14.11 10.68
CA ASP A 317 6.76 -14.85 11.90
C ASP A 317 7.11 -13.90 13.06
N VAL A 318 6.49 -14.10 14.22
CA VAL A 318 6.57 -13.17 15.36
C VAL A 318 8.01 -12.91 15.80
N LEU A 319 8.86 -13.95 15.83
CA LEU A 319 10.25 -13.80 16.29
C LEU A 319 11.10 -13.09 15.22
N LYS A 320 10.93 -13.46 13.96
CA LYS A 320 11.63 -12.82 12.83
C LYS A 320 11.25 -11.36 12.69
N ARG A 321 9.94 -11.07 12.78
CA ARG A 321 9.45 -9.69 12.71
C ARG A 321 10.02 -8.84 13.85
N ARG A 322 9.98 -9.33 15.08
CA ARG A 322 10.55 -8.61 16.24
C ARG A 322 12.05 -8.35 16.05
N LYS A 323 12.79 -9.37 15.63
CA LYS A 323 14.24 -9.24 15.38
C LYS A 323 14.50 -8.21 14.28
N PHE A 324 13.82 -8.30 13.15
CA PHE A 324 13.98 -7.37 12.04
C PHE A 324 13.70 -5.92 12.45
N ILE A 325 12.58 -5.68 13.16
CA ILE A 325 12.23 -4.34 13.63
C ILE A 325 13.31 -3.80 14.58
N SER A 326 13.80 -4.61 15.50
CA SER A 326 14.87 -4.20 16.43
C SER A 326 16.18 -3.86 15.72
N GLU A 327 16.58 -4.62 14.70
CA GLU A 327 17.77 -4.34 13.87
C GLU A 327 17.56 -3.05 13.06
N TRP A 328 16.37 -2.87 12.47
CA TRP A 328 16.02 -1.67 11.72
C TRP A 328 16.00 -0.42 12.62
N GLU A 329 15.40 -0.51 13.80
CA GLU A 329 15.42 0.60 14.79
C GLU A 329 16.85 0.97 15.17
N SER A 330 17.70 -0.01 15.42
CA SER A 330 19.11 0.23 15.80
C SER A 330 19.91 0.90 14.68
N ALA A 331 19.59 0.63 13.41
CA ALA A 331 20.27 1.25 12.29
C ALA A 331 19.75 2.68 12.01
N LEU A 332 18.43 2.89 12.15
CA LEU A 332 17.78 4.11 11.67
C LEU A 332 17.54 5.15 12.77
N ILE A 333 17.23 4.72 13.99
CA ILE A 333 16.97 5.60 15.13
C ILE A 333 18.26 5.71 15.93
N GLN A 334 19.04 6.74 15.64
CA GLN A 334 20.32 7.01 16.28
C GLN A 334 20.13 8.17 17.28
N ASP A 335 20.51 7.95 18.54
CA ASP A 335 20.48 8.97 19.62
C ASP A 335 21.56 10.05 19.42
#